data_594ccfbc61297e4ebd4bc5f720bdf306
#
_entry.id   594ccfbc61297e4ebd4bc5f720bdf306
#
_cell.length_a   1.000
_cell.length_b   1.000
_cell.length_c   1.000
_cell.angle_alpha   90.00
_cell.angle_beta   90.00
_cell.angle_gamma   90.00
#
_symmetry.space_group_name_H-M   'P 1'
#
loop_
_entity.id
_entity.type
_entity.pdbx_description
1 polymer ?
#
loop_
_entity_poly.entity_id
_entity_poly.type
_entity_poly.pdbx_seq_one_letter_code
_entity_poly.pdbx_strand_id
1 'polypeptide(L)'
;MSEDIQLLIDDVVAKALAGDMDPINNIEDRVTRSKAKAALVKAKRSQPKIEIKSYASENSEVKAKDTIEQVVIASLSKNFSNFLDGEQNGEWIQIKAENWFEIAKHLKENENLYFDSLQCNTGFDLEGGMLESRYNLHSMKHLHAIEIRIKVSIENPDIPSVESLWRVADWFERETYDMFGINFTGHRDLRRILLPEDWEGWPLRKNYEEQETYHGIVVPKVKEGWE
;
A
#
# COMPACT_ATOMS: atom_id res chain seq x y z
N MET A 1 54.96 -0.10 12.01
CA MET A 1 53.92 0.90 12.40
C MET A 1 52.62 0.82 11.56
N SER A 2 52.62 0.44 10.27
CA SER A 2 51.39 0.31 9.50
C SER A 2 50.64 -1.01 9.64
N GLU A 3 51.36 -2.11 9.85
CA GLU A 3 50.79 -3.46 10.01
C GLU A 3 50.09 -3.64 11.36
N ASP A 4 50.68 -3.13 12.45
CA ASP A 4 50.10 -3.20 13.79
C ASP A 4 48.77 -2.42 13.90
N ILE A 5 48.66 -1.27 13.19
CA ILE A 5 47.42 -0.49 13.17
C ILE A 5 46.35 -1.22 12.37
N GLN A 6 46.71 -1.90 11.27
CA GLN A 6 45.74 -2.64 10.46
C GLN A 6 45.21 -3.86 11.22
N LEU A 7 46.07 -4.61 11.92
CA LEU A 7 45.66 -5.73 12.80
C LEU A 7 44.71 -5.29 13.91
N LEU A 8 44.96 -4.13 14.49
CA LEU A 8 44.09 -3.54 15.51
C LEU A 8 42.74 -3.17 14.96
N ILE A 9 42.68 -2.59 13.76
CA ILE A 9 41.44 -2.25 13.08
C ILE A 9 40.62 -3.51 12.78
N ASP A 10 41.25 -4.56 12.29
CA ASP A 10 40.58 -5.80 11.91
C ASP A 10 40.00 -6.53 13.13
N ASP A 11 40.71 -6.58 14.29
CA ASP A 11 40.19 -7.14 15.53
C ASP A 11 39.03 -6.37 16.11
N VAL A 12 39.11 -5.04 16.08
CA VAL A 12 38.04 -4.15 16.58
C VAL A 12 36.80 -4.21 15.66
N VAL A 13 36.99 -4.35 14.35
CA VAL A 13 35.88 -4.53 13.39
C VAL A 13 35.21 -5.90 13.57
N ALA A 14 35.99 -6.96 13.85
CA ALA A 14 35.43 -8.29 14.13
C ALA A 14 34.53 -8.29 15.39
N LYS A 15 34.96 -7.63 16.48
CA LYS A 15 34.15 -7.45 17.69
C LYS A 15 32.89 -6.62 17.45
N ALA A 16 33.00 -5.57 16.64
CA ALA A 16 31.85 -4.73 16.29
C ALA A 16 30.81 -5.45 15.38
N LEU A 17 31.26 -6.39 14.57
CA LEU A 17 30.36 -7.26 13.78
C LEU A 17 29.62 -8.26 14.67
N ALA A 18 30.20 -8.65 15.79
CA ALA A 18 29.58 -9.49 16.82
C ALA A 18 28.60 -8.73 17.75
N GLY A 19 28.47 -7.40 17.56
CA GLY A 19 27.52 -6.55 18.29
C GLY A 19 28.13 -5.63 19.33
N ASP A 20 29.44 -5.74 19.61
CA ASP A 20 30.14 -4.90 20.58
C ASP A 20 30.82 -3.71 19.90
N MET A 21 30.20 -2.51 20.04
CA MET A 21 30.71 -1.26 19.45
C MET A 21 31.68 -0.49 20.32
N ASP A 22 31.85 -0.87 21.61
CA ASP A 22 32.66 -0.13 22.55
C ASP A 22 34.15 -0.10 22.16
N PRO A 23 34.75 -1.18 21.63
CA PRO A 23 36.15 -1.14 21.19
C PRO A 23 36.45 -0.09 20.11
N ILE A 24 35.51 0.16 19.21
CA ILE A 24 35.67 1.22 18.18
C ILE A 24 35.57 2.62 18.79
N ASN A 25 34.65 2.81 19.73
CA ASN A 25 34.41 4.12 20.33
C ASN A 25 35.54 4.52 21.28
N ASN A 26 36.23 3.54 21.90
CA ASN A 26 37.31 3.75 22.84
C ASN A 26 38.70 3.99 22.18
N ILE A 27 38.79 3.96 20.84
CA ILE A 27 40.04 4.34 20.14
C ILE A 27 40.26 5.85 20.31
N GLU A 28 41.34 6.23 20.98
CA GLU A 28 41.68 7.65 21.25
C GLU A 28 42.03 8.42 19.96
N ASP A 29 42.82 7.80 19.07
CA ASP A 29 43.20 8.44 17.83
C ASP A 29 42.01 8.55 16.86
N ARG A 30 41.66 9.80 16.55
CA ARG A 30 40.53 10.15 15.69
C ARG A 30 40.66 9.57 14.28
N VAL A 31 41.83 9.50 13.70
CA VAL A 31 42.08 8.99 12.35
C VAL A 31 41.89 7.48 12.30
N THR A 32 42.48 6.77 13.26
CA THR A 32 42.32 5.31 13.39
C THR A 32 40.90 4.91 13.68
N ARG A 33 40.19 5.64 14.55
CA ARG A 33 38.76 5.43 14.80
C ARG A 33 37.88 5.64 13.56
N SER A 34 38.20 6.65 12.75
CA SER A 34 37.50 6.89 11.49
C SER A 34 37.72 5.75 10.49
N LYS A 35 38.96 5.26 10.38
CA LYS A 35 39.30 4.10 9.52
C LYS A 35 38.59 2.84 9.98
N ALA A 36 38.53 2.57 11.29
CA ALA A 36 37.81 1.42 11.86
C ALA A 36 36.28 1.48 11.55
N LYS A 37 35.64 2.65 11.68
CA LYS A 37 34.25 2.85 11.29
C LYS A 37 34.00 2.64 9.78
N ALA A 38 34.88 3.14 8.94
CA ALA A 38 34.81 2.94 7.49
C ALA A 38 34.99 1.44 7.11
N ALA A 39 35.92 0.75 7.75
CA ALA A 39 36.15 -0.69 7.56
C ALA A 39 34.91 -1.52 8.02
N LEU A 40 34.28 -1.16 9.14
CA LEU A 40 33.04 -1.78 9.61
C LEU A 40 31.90 -1.63 8.60
N VAL A 41 31.72 -0.43 8.03
CA VAL A 41 30.68 -0.20 7.01
C VAL A 41 30.95 -1.03 5.77
N LYS A 42 32.21 -1.12 5.34
CA LYS A 42 32.63 -1.95 4.21
C LYS A 42 32.39 -3.44 4.48
N ALA A 43 32.73 -3.92 5.66
CA ALA A 43 32.53 -5.30 6.09
C ALA A 43 31.03 -5.65 6.18
N LYS A 44 30.18 -4.76 6.70
CA LYS A 44 28.70 -4.93 6.70
C LYS A 44 28.11 -4.98 5.30
N ARG A 45 28.68 -4.26 4.32
CA ARG A 45 28.23 -4.29 2.92
C ARG A 45 28.67 -5.54 2.18
N SER A 46 29.79 -6.15 2.57
CA SER A 46 30.32 -7.38 1.97
C SER A 46 29.79 -8.66 2.62
N GLN A 47 29.10 -8.57 3.75
CA GLN A 47 28.32 -9.71 4.23
C GLN A 47 27.19 -9.98 3.26
N PRO A 48 26.95 -11.24 2.84
CA PRO A 48 25.77 -11.56 2.05
C PRO A 48 24.58 -11.01 2.83
N LYS A 49 23.74 -10.21 2.15
CA LYS A 49 22.44 -9.82 2.71
C LYS A 49 21.82 -11.09 3.23
N ILE A 50 21.61 -11.15 4.53
CA ILE A 50 20.73 -12.15 5.12
C ILE A 50 19.41 -11.86 4.42
N GLU A 51 19.04 -12.69 3.43
CA GLU A 51 17.68 -12.76 2.99
C GLU A 51 16.89 -12.92 4.26
N ILE A 52 16.04 -11.95 4.55
CA ILE A 52 14.98 -12.12 5.54
C ILE A 52 14.17 -13.26 4.95
N LYS A 53 14.51 -14.49 5.33
CA LYS A 53 13.62 -15.61 5.10
C LYS A 53 12.34 -15.18 5.78
N SER A 54 11.35 -14.84 4.95
CA SER A 54 9.98 -14.79 5.41
C SER A 54 9.81 -16.01 6.30
N TYR A 55 9.30 -15.84 7.50
CA TYR A 55 8.88 -16.93 8.37
C TYR A 55 7.68 -17.64 7.74
N ALA A 56 7.96 -18.34 6.64
CA ALA A 56 7.12 -19.37 6.10
C ALA A 56 7.65 -20.65 6.75
N SER A 57 6.91 -21.12 7.73
CA SER A 57 7.12 -22.39 8.41
C SER A 57 7.44 -23.50 7.39
N GLU A 58 8.66 -24.05 7.49
CA GLU A 58 8.93 -25.39 6.97
C GLU A 58 8.05 -26.35 7.76
N ASN A 59 6.95 -26.77 7.16
CA ASN A 59 6.36 -28.07 7.46
C ASN A 59 5.39 -28.51 6.37
N SER A 60 5.67 -29.71 5.87
CA SER A 60 4.78 -30.65 5.16
C SER A 60 4.48 -30.35 3.70
N GLU A 61 4.66 -31.41 2.92
CA GLU A 61 4.20 -31.73 1.58
C GLU A 61 3.09 -30.82 1.06
N VAL A 62 3.44 -29.91 0.13
CA VAL A 62 2.55 -28.94 -0.47
C VAL A 62 1.61 -29.68 -1.43
N LYS A 63 0.46 -30.11 -0.94
CA LYS A 63 -0.75 -30.04 -1.76
C LYS A 63 -0.90 -28.58 -2.16
N ALA A 64 -1.09 -28.32 -3.46
CA ALA A 64 -1.32 -26.97 -3.97
C ALA A 64 -2.37 -26.28 -3.05
N LYS A 65 -1.92 -25.36 -2.18
CA LYS A 65 -2.84 -24.56 -1.38
C LYS A 65 -3.51 -23.60 -2.35
N ASP A 66 -4.82 -23.64 -2.39
CA ASP A 66 -5.61 -22.65 -3.11
C ASP A 66 -5.12 -21.25 -2.71
N THR A 67 -4.94 -20.37 -3.67
CA THR A 67 -4.58 -18.98 -3.38
C THR A 67 -5.72 -18.33 -2.61
N ILE A 68 -5.42 -17.27 -1.85
CA ILE A 68 -6.46 -16.58 -1.06
C ILE A 68 -7.61 -16.08 -1.94
N GLU A 69 -7.30 -15.66 -3.17
CA GLU A 69 -8.28 -15.22 -4.16
C GLU A 69 -9.25 -16.36 -4.52
N GLN A 70 -8.72 -17.57 -4.74
CA GLN A 70 -9.55 -18.74 -5.05
C GLN A 70 -10.46 -19.10 -3.88
N VAL A 71 -9.96 -19.04 -2.65
CA VAL A 71 -10.74 -19.28 -1.44
C VAL A 71 -11.86 -18.24 -1.29
N VAL A 72 -11.55 -16.97 -1.53
CA VAL A 72 -12.52 -15.87 -1.49
C VAL A 72 -13.57 -16.05 -2.58
N ILE A 73 -13.16 -16.29 -3.84
CA ILE A 73 -14.11 -16.53 -4.94
C ILE A 73 -15.01 -17.73 -4.65
N ALA A 74 -14.45 -18.82 -4.15
CA ALA A 74 -15.24 -20.01 -3.78
C ALA A 74 -16.25 -19.72 -2.64
N SER A 75 -15.86 -18.88 -1.67
CA SER A 75 -16.77 -18.44 -0.60
C SER A 75 -17.87 -17.52 -1.12
N LEU A 76 -17.52 -16.56 -1.98
CA LEU A 76 -18.48 -15.61 -2.55
C LEU A 76 -19.46 -16.29 -3.50
N SER A 77 -18.99 -17.25 -4.33
CA SER A 77 -19.85 -17.97 -5.28
C SER A 77 -20.97 -18.78 -4.64
N LYS A 78 -20.87 -19.09 -3.33
CA LYS A 78 -21.95 -19.77 -2.59
C LYS A 78 -23.11 -18.84 -2.27
N ASN A 79 -22.85 -17.56 -2.09
CA ASN A 79 -23.82 -16.59 -1.59
C ASN A 79 -24.22 -15.55 -2.64
N PHE A 80 -23.37 -15.30 -3.62
CA PHE A 80 -23.56 -14.27 -4.64
C PHE A 80 -23.49 -14.88 -6.02
N SER A 81 -24.44 -14.52 -6.89
CA SER A 81 -24.44 -14.88 -8.31
C SER A 81 -23.99 -13.67 -9.13
N ASN A 82 -23.18 -13.90 -10.19
CA ASN A 82 -22.80 -12.87 -11.17
C ASN A 82 -22.16 -11.61 -10.55
N PHE A 83 -21.34 -11.78 -9.53
CA PHE A 83 -20.68 -10.67 -8.83
C PHE A 83 -19.34 -10.27 -9.47
N LEU A 84 -18.72 -11.15 -10.24
CA LEU A 84 -17.47 -10.88 -10.93
C LEU A 84 -17.67 -9.95 -12.13
N ASP A 85 -16.68 -9.09 -12.37
CA ASP A 85 -16.60 -8.19 -13.51
C ASP A 85 -15.34 -8.47 -14.31
N GLY A 86 -15.47 -9.14 -15.47
CA GLY A 86 -14.37 -9.51 -16.33
C GLY A 86 -13.56 -10.73 -15.89
N GLU A 87 -12.39 -10.91 -16.53
CA GLU A 87 -11.47 -12.01 -16.25
C GLU A 87 -10.65 -11.74 -14.98
N GLN A 88 -10.48 -12.81 -14.18
CA GLN A 88 -9.66 -12.75 -12.97
C GLN A 88 -8.24 -13.22 -13.31
N ASN A 89 -7.22 -12.54 -12.82
CA ASN A 89 -5.82 -12.86 -13.10
C ASN A 89 -5.08 -13.60 -11.97
N GLY A 90 -5.77 -13.86 -10.85
CA GLY A 90 -5.20 -14.56 -9.72
C GLY A 90 -4.39 -13.68 -8.75
N GLU A 91 -4.34 -12.35 -8.97
CA GLU A 91 -3.68 -11.40 -8.06
C GLU A 91 -4.68 -10.49 -7.34
N TRP A 92 -5.81 -10.22 -7.98
CA TRP A 92 -6.92 -9.42 -7.41
C TRP A 92 -8.26 -9.99 -7.88
N ILE A 93 -9.33 -9.55 -7.22
CA ILE A 93 -10.69 -9.89 -7.63
C ILE A 93 -11.38 -8.63 -8.12
N GLN A 94 -11.83 -8.66 -9.38
CA GLN A 94 -12.65 -7.60 -9.96
C GLN A 94 -14.11 -7.92 -9.74
N ILE A 95 -14.85 -7.00 -9.11
CA ILE A 95 -16.26 -7.17 -8.80
C ILE A 95 -17.10 -5.99 -9.29
N LYS A 96 -18.40 -6.25 -9.46
CA LYS A 96 -19.38 -5.23 -9.83
C LYS A 96 -19.68 -4.31 -8.65
N ALA A 97 -19.80 -3.01 -8.91
CA ALA A 97 -20.08 -2.00 -7.89
C ALA A 97 -21.37 -2.30 -7.10
N GLU A 98 -22.41 -2.78 -7.79
CA GLU A 98 -23.73 -3.06 -7.19
C GLU A 98 -23.67 -4.04 -6.01
N ASN A 99 -22.76 -5.01 -6.06
CA ASN A 99 -22.64 -6.06 -5.06
C ASN A 99 -21.63 -5.73 -3.95
N TRP A 100 -20.93 -4.60 -4.05
CA TRP A 100 -19.76 -4.31 -3.23
C TRP A 100 -20.06 -4.31 -1.74
N PHE A 101 -21.08 -3.62 -1.29
CA PHE A 101 -21.39 -3.50 0.15
C PHE A 101 -21.65 -4.86 0.80
N GLU A 102 -22.49 -5.69 0.17
CA GLU A 102 -22.85 -7.02 0.70
C GLU A 102 -21.65 -7.97 0.66
N ILE A 103 -20.82 -7.89 -0.39
CA ILE A 103 -19.58 -8.66 -0.49
C ILE A 103 -18.60 -8.22 0.61
N ALA A 104 -18.40 -6.91 0.78
CA ALA A 104 -17.53 -6.36 1.82
C ALA A 104 -17.95 -6.79 3.21
N LYS A 105 -19.26 -6.77 3.48
CA LYS A 105 -19.83 -7.27 4.73
C LYS A 105 -19.54 -8.76 4.94
N HIS A 106 -19.76 -9.58 3.90
CA HIS A 106 -19.44 -11.01 3.96
C HIS A 106 -17.95 -11.26 4.21
N LEU A 107 -17.06 -10.54 3.53
CA LEU A 107 -15.61 -10.65 3.70
C LEU A 107 -15.18 -10.32 5.13
N LYS A 108 -15.80 -9.35 5.75
CA LYS A 108 -15.53 -8.94 7.13
C LYS A 108 -16.07 -9.90 8.17
N GLU A 109 -17.34 -10.36 8.00
CA GLU A 109 -18.06 -11.14 9.01
C GLU A 109 -17.77 -12.65 8.94
N ASN A 110 -17.31 -13.16 7.79
CA ASN A 110 -17.02 -14.58 7.64
C ASN A 110 -15.80 -14.99 8.47
N GLU A 111 -15.98 -15.90 9.42
CA GLU A 111 -14.94 -16.35 10.35
C GLU A 111 -13.70 -16.93 9.69
N ASN A 112 -13.82 -17.53 8.52
CA ASN A 112 -12.70 -18.13 7.77
C ASN A 112 -11.91 -17.12 6.94
N LEU A 113 -12.51 -15.98 6.61
CA LEU A 113 -11.90 -14.89 5.84
C LEU A 113 -11.46 -13.75 6.74
N TYR A 114 -12.38 -13.24 7.53
CA TYR A 114 -12.22 -12.24 8.59
C TYR A 114 -11.31 -11.07 8.19
N PHE A 115 -11.68 -10.37 7.12
CA PHE A 115 -10.97 -9.17 6.69
C PHE A 115 -11.37 -7.99 7.59
N ASP A 116 -10.76 -7.92 8.76
CA ASP A 116 -11.06 -6.93 9.80
C ASP A 116 -10.42 -5.56 9.55
N SER A 117 -9.44 -5.48 8.64
CA SER A 117 -8.70 -4.25 8.37
C SER A 117 -8.73 -3.87 6.88
N LEU A 118 -9.21 -2.65 6.60
CA LEU A 118 -9.03 -1.98 5.32
C LEU A 118 -7.72 -1.17 5.40
N GLN A 119 -6.72 -1.56 4.61
CA GLN A 119 -5.40 -0.93 4.62
C GLN A 119 -5.35 0.32 3.75
N CYS A 120 -6.05 0.30 2.61
CA CYS A 120 -6.08 1.39 1.65
C CYS A 120 -7.31 1.29 0.77
N ASN A 121 -7.83 2.45 0.34
CA ASN A 121 -8.70 2.60 -0.82
C ASN A 121 -8.08 3.67 -1.72
N THR A 122 -7.87 3.36 -2.99
CA THR A 122 -7.23 4.27 -3.94
C THR A 122 -8.00 4.30 -5.25
N GLY A 123 -8.26 5.50 -5.78
CA GLY A 123 -8.86 5.71 -7.09
C GLY A 123 -7.83 5.65 -8.22
N PHE A 124 -8.28 5.29 -9.41
CA PHE A 124 -7.49 5.32 -10.64
C PHE A 124 -8.37 5.77 -11.81
N ASP A 125 -7.80 6.54 -12.71
CA ASP A 125 -8.36 6.81 -14.03
C ASP A 125 -7.73 5.84 -15.04
N LEU A 126 -8.56 4.93 -15.58
CA LEU A 126 -8.11 3.86 -16.48
C LEU A 126 -8.07 4.28 -17.96
N GLU A 127 -8.39 5.54 -18.27
CA GLU A 127 -8.68 5.98 -19.63
C GLU A 127 -9.99 5.40 -20.19
N GLY A 128 -10.38 5.86 -21.39
CA GLY A 128 -11.62 5.35 -22.02
C GLY A 128 -12.90 5.64 -21.25
N GLY A 129 -12.90 6.63 -20.34
CA GLY A 129 -14.10 7.01 -19.57
C GLY A 129 -14.41 6.07 -18.40
N MET A 130 -13.42 5.33 -17.89
CA MET A 130 -13.58 4.41 -16.76
C MET A 130 -12.72 4.85 -15.57
N LEU A 131 -13.31 4.80 -14.39
CA LEU A 131 -12.63 4.94 -13.11
C LEU A 131 -12.58 3.58 -12.40
N GLU A 132 -11.56 3.38 -11.58
CA GLU A 132 -11.42 2.17 -10.78
C GLU A 132 -11.13 2.55 -9.33
N SER A 133 -11.78 1.89 -8.39
CA SER A 133 -11.46 1.97 -6.95
C SER A 133 -10.87 0.63 -6.51
N ARG A 134 -9.72 0.68 -5.83
CA ARG A 134 -9.00 -0.48 -5.32
C ARG A 134 -9.03 -0.48 -3.81
N TYR A 135 -9.44 -1.60 -3.25
CA TYR A 135 -9.51 -1.82 -1.81
C TYR A 135 -8.52 -2.90 -1.42
N ASN A 136 -7.55 -2.55 -0.57
CA ASN A 136 -6.60 -3.51 -0.01
C ASN A 136 -7.10 -3.93 1.37
N LEU A 137 -7.59 -5.16 1.45
CA LEU A 137 -8.12 -5.75 2.67
C LEU A 137 -7.09 -6.69 3.30
N HIS A 138 -7.03 -6.70 4.61
CA HIS A 138 -6.14 -7.55 5.39
C HIS A 138 -6.90 -8.20 6.56
N SER A 139 -6.57 -9.45 6.84
CA SER A 139 -7.00 -10.14 8.05
C SER A 139 -5.85 -10.20 9.05
N MET A 140 -5.99 -9.50 10.16
CA MET A 140 -4.99 -9.55 11.23
C MET A 140 -4.98 -10.89 11.95
N LYS A 141 -6.13 -11.58 11.97
CA LYS A 141 -6.29 -12.90 12.59
C LYS A 141 -5.64 -14.01 11.78
N HIS A 142 -5.86 -14.01 10.45
CA HIS A 142 -5.42 -15.08 9.55
C HIS A 142 -4.15 -14.72 8.77
N LEU A 143 -3.65 -13.48 8.89
CA LEU A 143 -2.44 -12.97 8.25
C LEU A 143 -2.43 -13.13 6.74
N HIS A 144 -3.58 -12.87 6.10
CA HIS A 144 -3.72 -12.85 4.66
C HIS A 144 -4.26 -11.50 4.18
N ALA A 145 -3.99 -11.18 2.94
CA ALA A 145 -4.43 -9.95 2.30
C ALA A 145 -5.02 -10.22 0.92
N ILE A 146 -5.89 -9.32 0.46
CA ILE A 146 -6.48 -9.37 -0.88
C ILE A 146 -6.72 -7.97 -1.41
N GLU A 147 -6.60 -7.81 -2.72
CA GLU A 147 -7.01 -6.61 -3.43
C GLU A 147 -8.33 -6.84 -4.17
N ILE A 148 -9.29 -5.96 -3.90
CA ILE A 148 -10.57 -5.92 -4.60
C ILE A 148 -10.59 -4.69 -5.50
N ARG A 149 -11.01 -4.86 -6.74
CA ARG A 149 -11.14 -3.80 -7.72
C ARG A 149 -12.57 -3.63 -8.18
N ILE A 150 -12.98 -2.38 -8.30
CA ILE A 150 -14.32 -2.01 -8.74
C ILE A 150 -14.18 -0.96 -9.84
N LYS A 151 -14.70 -1.26 -11.02
CA LYS A 151 -14.75 -0.32 -12.14
C LYS A 151 -16.11 0.32 -12.25
N VAL A 152 -16.10 1.62 -12.56
CA VAL A 152 -17.31 2.42 -12.82
C VAL A 152 -17.06 3.38 -13.98
N SER A 153 -18.14 3.77 -14.66
CA SER A 153 -18.05 4.79 -15.70
C SER A 153 -17.89 6.18 -15.08
N ILE A 154 -17.17 7.07 -15.76
CA ILE A 154 -17.10 8.49 -15.40
C ILE A 154 -18.48 9.16 -15.41
N GLU A 155 -19.38 8.68 -16.27
CA GLU A 155 -20.75 9.21 -16.37
C GLU A 155 -21.64 8.82 -15.17
N ASN A 156 -21.37 7.66 -14.57
CA ASN A 156 -22.07 7.17 -13.37
C ASN A 156 -21.03 6.53 -12.40
N PRO A 157 -20.28 7.36 -11.68
CA PRO A 157 -19.15 6.89 -10.87
C PRO A 157 -19.57 6.44 -9.46
N ASP A 158 -20.72 5.77 -9.34
CA ASP A 158 -21.31 5.38 -8.07
C ASP A 158 -20.77 4.05 -7.56
N ILE A 159 -20.22 4.05 -6.34
CA ILE A 159 -19.80 2.86 -5.61
C ILE A 159 -20.42 2.90 -4.21
N PRO A 160 -21.02 1.82 -3.70
CA PRO A 160 -21.52 1.79 -2.33
C PRO A 160 -20.39 2.00 -1.31
N SER A 161 -20.60 2.92 -0.36
CA SER A 161 -19.64 3.20 0.71
C SER A 161 -19.53 2.02 1.68
N VAL A 162 -18.31 1.77 2.14
CA VAL A 162 -18.01 0.76 3.17
C VAL A 162 -17.54 1.39 4.50
N GLU A 163 -17.76 2.69 4.69
CA GLU A 163 -17.36 3.40 5.91
C GLU A 163 -18.04 2.84 7.18
N SER A 164 -19.25 2.31 7.04
CA SER A 164 -19.97 1.66 8.15
C SER A 164 -19.34 0.33 8.56
N LEU A 165 -18.64 -0.32 7.62
CA LEU A 165 -17.92 -1.57 7.87
C LEU A 165 -16.52 -1.29 8.43
N TRP A 166 -15.78 -0.42 7.80
CA TRP A 166 -14.43 -0.02 8.22
C TRP A 166 -14.37 1.50 8.36
N ARG A 167 -14.27 1.97 9.60
CA ARG A 167 -14.28 3.42 9.88
C ARG A 167 -13.18 4.22 9.18
N VAL A 168 -12.07 3.59 8.85
CA VAL A 168 -10.96 4.22 8.11
C VAL A 168 -11.36 4.55 6.67
N ALA A 169 -12.35 3.84 6.10
CA ALA A 169 -12.87 4.10 4.77
C ALA A 169 -13.44 5.52 4.63
N ASP A 170 -14.00 6.11 5.70
CA ASP A 170 -14.46 7.51 5.72
C ASP A 170 -13.42 8.45 5.08
N TRP A 171 -12.15 8.35 5.48
CA TRP A 171 -11.08 9.21 4.97
C TRP A 171 -10.63 8.84 3.56
N PHE A 172 -10.46 7.57 3.27
CA PHE A 172 -10.02 7.09 1.97
C PHE A 172 -11.07 7.33 0.88
N GLU A 173 -12.34 7.14 1.18
CA GLU A 173 -13.44 7.39 0.25
C GLU A 173 -13.57 8.88 -0.07
N ARG A 174 -13.42 9.75 0.94
CA ARG A 174 -13.40 11.20 0.74
C ARG A 174 -12.20 11.67 -0.08
N GLU A 175 -11.01 11.11 0.14
CA GLU A 175 -9.83 11.40 -0.68
C GLU A 175 -10.04 10.96 -2.13
N THR A 176 -10.54 9.75 -2.33
CA THR A 176 -10.83 9.22 -3.67
C THR A 176 -11.93 10.01 -4.38
N TYR A 177 -12.96 10.43 -3.65
CA TYR A 177 -13.96 11.36 -4.14
C TYR A 177 -13.33 12.70 -4.54
N ASP A 178 -12.51 13.29 -3.69
CA ASP A 178 -11.91 14.60 -3.90
C ASP A 178 -10.99 14.62 -5.14
N MET A 179 -10.23 13.56 -5.36
CA MET A 179 -9.23 13.48 -6.42
C MET A 179 -9.78 12.98 -7.76
N PHE A 180 -10.72 12.02 -7.73
CA PHE A 180 -11.22 11.35 -8.94
C PHE A 180 -12.72 11.56 -9.21
N GLY A 181 -13.49 12.00 -8.21
CA GLY A 181 -14.94 12.18 -8.34
C GLY A 181 -15.71 10.86 -8.36
N ILE A 182 -15.20 9.81 -7.71
CA ILE A 182 -15.96 8.60 -7.45
C ILE A 182 -16.95 8.90 -6.32
N ASN A 183 -18.25 8.70 -6.58
CA ASN A 183 -19.31 8.98 -5.62
C ASN A 183 -19.58 7.75 -4.74
N PHE A 184 -19.26 7.83 -3.46
CA PHE A 184 -19.48 6.73 -2.51
C PHE A 184 -20.89 6.83 -1.91
N THR A 185 -21.84 6.11 -2.51
CA THR A 185 -23.25 6.16 -2.11
C THR A 185 -23.48 5.60 -0.71
N GLY A 186 -24.24 6.35 0.10
CA GLY A 186 -24.48 5.99 1.50
C GLY A 186 -23.37 6.39 2.47
N HIS A 187 -22.32 7.06 2.00
CA HIS A 187 -21.34 7.69 2.88
C HIS A 187 -22.01 8.82 3.68
N ARG A 188 -21.78 8.88 4.99
CA ARG A 188 -22.49 9.83 5.88
C ARG A 188 -22.10 11.29 5.69
N ASP A 189 -20.88 11.58 5.19
CA ASP A 189 -20.33 12.94 5.06
C ASP A 189 -19.34 13.00 3.88
N LEU A 190 -19.83 12.73 2.66
CA LEU A 190 -18.99 12.74 1.44
C LEU A 190 -18.75 14.16 0.98
N ARG A 191 -17.65 14.75 1.39
CA ARG A 191 -17.19 16.08 0.99
C ARG A 191 -15.70 16.08 0.74
N ARG A 192 -15.21 17.08 0.02
CA ARG A 192 -13.77 17.23 -0.24
C ARG A 192 -12.98 17.26 1.08
N ILE A 193 -11.74 16.82 1.04
CA ILE A 193 -10.85 16.73 2.21
C ILE A 193 -9.51 17.41 1.98
N LEU A 194 -8.98 17.38 0.76
CA LEU A 194 -7.69 17.98 0.39
C LEU A 194 -7.87 19.34 -0.28
N LEU A 195 -8.92 19.48 -1.10
CA LEU A 195 -9.22 20.70 -1.83
C LEU A 195 -10.35 21.47 -1.16
N PRO A 196 -10.47 22.79 -1.40
CA PRO A 196 -11.63 23.58 -1.03
C PRO A 196 -12.94 23.02 -1.61
N GLU A 197 -14.07 23.25 -0.94
CA GLU A 197 -15.38 22.71 -1.37
C GLU A 197 -15.82 23.22 -2.74
N ASP A 198 -15.42 24.43 -3.08
CA ASP A 198 -15.74 25.13 -4.33
C ASP A 198 -14.68 24.92 -5.43
N TRP A 199 -13.72 24.01 -5.22
CA TRP A 199 -12.73 23.67 -6.24
C TRP A 199 -13.39 22.98 -7.43
N GLU A 200 -13.10 23.46 -8.66
CA GLU A 200 -13.65 22.89 -9.87
C GLU A 200 -12.81 21.73 -10.41
N GLY A 201 -13.49 20.62 -10.77
CA GLY A 201 -12.86 19.44 -11.37
C GLY A 201 -12.25 18.46 -10.37
N TRP A 202 -11.54 17.48 -10.93
CA TRP A 202 -10.97 16.32 -10.24
C TRP A 202 -9.49 16.18 -10.61
N PRO A 203 -8.55 16.63 -9.77
CA PRO A 203 -7.15 16.85 -10.16
C PRO A 203 -6.37 15.62 -10.62
N LEU A 204 -6.77 14.42 -10.21
CA LEU A 204 -6.08 13.20 -10.63
C LEU A 204 -6.71 12.50 -11.81
N ARG A 205 -7.75 13.09 -12.42
CA ARG A 205 -8.24 12.63 -13.74
C ARG A 205 -7.27 13.06 -14.83
N LYS A 206 -7.05 12.19 -15.83
CA LYS A 206 -6.13 12.45 -16.94
C LYS A 206 -6.57 13.61 -17.86
N ASN A 207 -7.86 13.88 -17.90
CA ASN A 207 -8.43 14.99 -18.66
C ASN A 207 -8.63 16.26 -17.81
N TYR A 208 -8.07 16.31 -16.61
CA TYR A 208 -8.17 17.49 -15.76
C TYR A 208 -7.31 18.64 -16.30
N GLU A 209 -7.93 19.82 -16.40
CA GLU A 209 -7.26 21.07 -16.73
C GLU A 209 -7.22 21.96 -15.48
N GLU A 210 -6.02 22.40 -15.10
CA GLU A 210 -5.85 23.29 -13.95
C GLU A 210 -6.51 24.64 -14.22
N GLN A 211 -7.22 25.17 -13.21
CA GLN A 211 -7.76 26.52 -13.23
C GLN A 211 -6.62 27.53 -13.34
N GLU A 212 -6.81 28.59 -14.12
CA GLU A 212 -5.81 29.67 -14.20
C GLU A 212 -5.80 30.54 -12.95
N THR A 213 -6.96 30.73 -12.33
CA THR A 213 -7.14 31.55 -11.15
C THR A 213 -8.11 30.89 -10.17
N TYR A 214 -7.85 31.05 -8.89
CA TYR A 214 -8.74 30.66 -7.80
C TYR A 214 -8.96 31.87 -6.87
N HIS A 215 -10.20 32.33 -6.70
CA HIS A 215 -10.56 33.54 -5.94
C HIS A 215 -9.70 34.77 -6.30
N GLY A 216 -9.38 34.93 -7.60
CA GLY A 216 -8.57 36.05 -8.11
C GLY A 216 -7.06 35.89 -7.88
N ILE A 217 -6.62 34.77 -7.32
CA ILE A 217 -5.20 34.42 -7.14
C ILE A 217 -4.80 33.49 -8.30
N VAL A 218 -3.70 33.81 -8.98
CA VAL A 218 -3.16 32.96 -10.05
C VAL A 218 -2.69 31.63 -9.47
N VAL A 219 -3.21 30.54 -9.98
CA VAL A 219 -2.75 29.18 -9.65
C VAL A 219 -1.43 28.94 -10.39
N PRO A 220 -0.30 28.79 -9.68
CA PRO A 220 0.98 28.58 -10.34
C PRO A 220 1.00 27.20 -10.98
N LYS A 221 1.19 27.16 -12.31
CA LYS A 221 1.42 25.88 -13.00
C LYS A 221 2.78 25.33 -12.57
N VAL A 222 2.81 24.05 -12.18
CA VAL A 222 4.07 23.37 -11.86
C VAL A 222 4.94 23.38 -13.11
N LYS A 223 6.11 24.03 -13.04
CA LYS A 223 7.08 23.98 -14.15
C LYS A 223 7.57 22.54 -14.26
N GLU A 224 7.54 22.00 -15.48
CA GLU A 224 8.16 20.71 -15.76
C GLU A 224 9.67 20.84 -15.53
N GLY A 225 10.15 20.09 -14.52
CA GLY A 225 11.56 20.01 -14.15
C GLY A 225 11.95 20.86 -12.95
N TRP A 226 12.79 20.30 -12.12
CA TRP A 226 13.56 21.00 -11.10
C TRP A 226 14.74 21.67 -11.81
N GLU A 227 14.65 22.95 -12.17
CA GLU A 227 15.81 23.76 -12.55
C GLU A 227 16.49 24.36 -11.31
#